data_e5a9109a78b634fb5f2f1c81a7fb4fe1
#
_entry.id   e5a9109a78b634fb5f2f1c81a7fb4fe1
#
_cell.length_a   1.000
_cell.length_b   1.000
_cell.length_c   1.000
_cell.angle_alpha   90.00
_cell.angle_beta   90.00
_cell.angle_gamma   90.00
#
_symmetry.space_group_name_H-M   'P 1'
#
loop_
_entity.id
_entity.type
_entity.pdbx_description
1 polymer ?
#
loop_
_entity_poly.entity_id
_entity_poly.type
_entity_poly.pdbx_seq_one_letter_code
_entity_poly.pdbx_strand_id
1 'polypeptide(L)'
;MFTRIFERCPVILQHDEFDCAPACLASVCKYYGKRIPLTVIRRLAGTDRDGTSGFGIIRGAEELGFSCKGGASPAKTLSADMVYPFIAHVKRDNLDHYVIVYKYKNNKVYIGDPACGLRIVKADAFRGEWTGVFFIILPIEKFEKNKDTDTKLTRFIKILARYKKILVEVLVASILLSLLGIATAFYFRFLIDEVLYTGVKITLTLFSIGYALVIVFQALLIFCRNQLMLYMG
;
A
#
# COMPACT_ATOMS: atom_id res chain seq x y z
N MET A 1 -21.83 19.71 -6.99
CA MET A 1 -22.47 19.34 -5.69
C MET A 1 -22.01 17.98 -5.18
N PHE A 2 -21.82 16.96 -6.01
CA PHE A 2 -21.30 15.63 -5.63
C PHE A 2 -19.87 15.65 -5.08
N THR A 3 -18.96 16.42 -5.64
CA THR A 3 -17.54 16.48 -5.23
C THR A 3 -17.36 16.90 -3.76
N ARG A 4 -18.14 17.83 -3.24
CA ARG A 4 -18.08 18.27 -1.82
C ARG A 4 -18.59 17.22 -0.83
N ILE A 5 -19.42 16.27 -1.26
CA ILE A 5 -19.93 15.18 -0.40
C ILE A 5 -18.83 14.10 -0.25
N PHE A 6 -18.11 13.81 -1.34
CA PHE A 6 -16.98 12.86 -1.32
C PHE A 6 -15.83 13.29 -0.40
N GLU A 7 -15.54 14.60 -0.31
CA GLU A 7 -14.52 15.12 0.59
C GLU A 7 -14.92 14.99 2.07
N ARG A 8 -16.22 15.01 2.38
CA ARG A 8 -16.77 14.91 3.74
C ARG A 8 -17.08 13.49 4.21
N CYS A 9 -17.17 12.53 3.28
CA CYS A 9 -17.48 11.13 3.55
C CYS A 9 -16.42 10.22 2.92
N PRO A 10 -15.18 10.21 3.41
CA PRO A 10 -14.11 9.43 2.82
C PRO A 10 -14.36 7.94 2.96
N VAL A 11 -14.30 7.19 1.87
CA VAL A 11 -14.38 5.74 1.88
C VAL A 11 -13.05 5.14 1.44
N ILE A 12 -12.53 4.23 2.24
CA ILE A 12 -11.40 3.37 1.90
C ILE A 12 -11.98 2.04 1.44
N LEU A 13 -11.62 1.62 0.23
CA LEU A 13 -12.06 0.33 -0.30
C LEU A 13 -11.29 -0.81 0.36
N GLN A 14 -11.98 -1.93 0.56
CA GLN A 14 -11.39 -3.17 1.01
C GLN A 14 -10.48 -3.76 -0.09
N HIS A 15 -9.47 -4.53 0.31
CA HIS A 15 -8.59 -5.20 -0.63
C HIS A 15 -9.04 -6.65 -0.87
N ASP A 16 -9.60 -7.28 0.15
CA ASP A 16 -10.18 -8.63 0.08
C ASP A 16 -11.49 -8.71 0.89
N GLU A 17 -12.16 -9.84 0.86
CA GLU A 17 -13.48 -10.06 1.46
C GLU A 17 -13.49 -9.87 2.98
N PHE A 18 -12.38 -10.07 3.67
CA PHE A 18 -12.24 -10.00 5.12
C PHE A 18 -11.91 -8.58 5.63
N ASP A 19 -11.67 -7.64 4.71
CA ASP A 19 -11.19 -6.28 5.03
C ASP A 19 -12.30 -5.26 5.29
N CYS A 20 -13.57 -5.63 5.28
CA CYS A 20 -14.68 -4.68 5.41
C CYS A 20 -14.59 -3.84 6.71
N ALA A 21 -14.36 -4.45 7.87
CA ALA A 21 -14.25 -3.75 9.14
C ALA A 21 -12.97 -2.90 9.25
N PRO A 22 -11.76 -3.40 8.93
CA PRO A 22 -10.56 -2.57 8.82
C PRO A 22 -10.71 -1.37 7.88
N ALA A 23 -11.36 -1.54 6.73
CA ALA A 23 -11.60 -0.47 5.78
C ALA A 23 -12.59 0.58 6.33
N CYS A 24 -13.60 0.15 7.08
CA CYS A 24 -14.47 1.05 7.85
C CYS A 24 -13.68 1.85 8.88
N LEU A 25 -12.83 1.22 9.70
CA LEU A 25 -11.97 1.90 10.66
C LEU A 25 -11.01 2.89 9.98
N ALA A 26 -10.39 2.48 8.85
CA ALA A 26 -9.52 3.36 8.04
C ALA A 26 -10.27 4.61 7.55
N SER A 27 -11.52 4.43 7.14
CA SER A 27 -12.38 5.51 6.66
C SER A 27 -12.80 6.45 7.79
N VAL A 28 -13.10 5.92 8.98
CA VAL A 28 -13.34 6.72 10.19
C VAL A 28 -12.08 7.50 10.58
N CYS A 29 -10.90 6.86 10.59
CA CYS A 29 -9.63 7.55 10.81
C CYS A 29 -9.45 8.72 9.85
N LYS A 30 -9.68 8.49 8.56
CA LYS A 30 -9.56 9.51 7.52
C LYS A 30 -10.58 10.65 7.69
N TYR A 31 -11.79 10.33 8.14
CA TYR A 31 -12.83 11.31 8.45
C TYR A 31 -12.38 12.27 9.54
N TYR A 32 -11.71 11.79 10.57
CA TYR A 32 -11.15 12.59 11.65
C TYR A 32 -9.75 13.18 11.35
N GLY A 33 -9.20 12.94 10.15
CA GLY A 33 -7.95 13.54 9.69
C GLY A 33 -6.69 12.73 9.99
N LYS A 34 -6.83 11.43 10.28
CA LYS A 34 -5.71 10.49 10.49
C LYS A 34 -5.68 9.48 9.35
N ARG A 35 -4.53 9.30 8.70
CA ARG A 35 -4.36 8.30 7.62
C ARG A 35 -3.49 7.16 8.14
N ILE A 36 -4.03 5.96 8.15
CA ILE A 36 -3.34 4.76 8.61
C ILE A 36 -3.45 3.70 7.52
N PRO A 37 -2.35 2.98 7.20
CA PRO A 37 -2.39 1.88 6.25
C PRO A 37 -3.34 0.77 6.71
N LEU A 38 -4.08 0.19 5.77
CA LEU A 38 -5.06 -0.87 6.05
C LEU A 38 -4.41 -2.08 6.74
N THR A 39 -3.17 -2.43 6.35
CA THR A 39 -2.39 -3.53 6.94
C THR A 39 -2.11 -3.34 8.44
N VAL A 40 -1.93 -2.09 8.89
CA VAL A 40 -1.76 -1.77 10.32
C VAL A 40 -3.08 -1.97 11.05
N ILE A 41 -4.19 -1.49 10.48
CA ILE A 41 -5.52 -1.60 11.08
C ILE A 41 -5.95 -3.07 11.18
N ARG A 42 -5.71 -3.88 10.13
CA ARG A 42 -5.95 -5.34 10.17
C ARG A 42 -5.30 -6.00 11.40
N ARG A 43 -4.04 -5.68 11.64
CA ARG A 43 -3.29 -6.22 12.78
C ARG A 43 -3.87 -5.77 14.12
N LEU A 44 -4.22 -4.47 14.26
CA LEU A 44 -4.77 -3.92 15.49
C LEU A 44 -6.18 -4.47 15.78
N ALA A 45 -7.00 -4.63 14.75
CA ALA A 45 -8.34 -5.19 14.86
C ALA A 45 -8.36 -6.72 14.97
N GLY A 46 -7.22 -7.40 14.79
CA GLY A 46 -7.14 -8.86 14.83
C GLY A 46 -7.93 -9.52 13.71
N THR A 47 -7.90 -8.93 12.50
CA THR A 47 -8.58 -9.48 11.32
C THR A 47 -7.90 -10.75 10.84
N ASP A 48 -8.64 -11.82 10.68
CA ASP A 48 -8.21 -13.12 10.18
C ASP A 48 -8.99 -13.54 8.92
N ARG A 49 -9.02 -14.85 8.62
CA ARG A 49 -9.73 -15.41 7.47
C ARG A 49 -11.25 -15.45 7.64
N ASP A 50 -11.73 -15.31 8.87
CA ASP A 50 -13.16 -15.24 9.19
C ASP A 50 -13.65 -13.78 9.28
N GLY A 51 -12.74 -12.82 9.07
CA GLY A 51 -13.02 -11.38 9.10
C GLY A 51 -12.62 -10.71 10.41
N THR A 52 -13.42 -9.76 10.87
CA THR A 52 -13.16 -9.00 12.11
C THR A 52 -14.39 -9.10 13.03
N SER A 53 -14.19 -9.55 14.23
CA SER A 53 -15.25 -9.57 15.26
C SER A 53 -15.61 -8.16 15.73
N GLY A 54 -16.79 -8.00 16.33
CA GLY A 54 -17.20 -6.73 16.95
C GLY A 54 -16.22 -6.26 18.04
N PHE A 55 -15.64 -7.21 18.80
CA PHE A 55 -14.60 -6.91 19.78
C PHE A 55 -13.31 -6.41 19.09
N GLY A 56 -12.96 -6.99 17.95
CA GLY A 56 -11.83 -6.54 17.13
C GLY A 56 -11.99 -5.09 16.63
N ILE A 57 -13.21 -4.68 16.27
CA ILE A 57 -13.51 -3.30 15.90
C ILE A 57 -13.28 -2.35 17.09
N ILE A 58 -13.79 -2.72 18.28
CA ILE A 58 -13.62 -1.90 19.49
C ILE A 58 -12.13 -1.75 19.82
N ARG A 59 -11.41 -2.88 19.94
CA ARG A 59 -9.98 -2.89 20.23
C ARG A 59 -9.18 -2.10 19.21
N GLY A 60 -9.45 -2.33 17.91
CA GLY A 60 -8.77 -1.61 16.84
C GLY A 60 -8.99 -0.09 16.91
N ALA A 61 -10.21 0.35 17.22
CA ALA A 61 -10.53 1.75 17.39
C ALA A 61 -9.81 2.37 18.60
N GLU A 62 -9.76 1.67 19.74
CA GLU A 62 -9.08 2.14 20.96
C GLU A 62 -7.58 2.30 20.74
N GLU A 63 -6.93 1.32 20.12
CA GLU A 63 -5.50 1.39 19.75
C GLU A 63 -5.18 2.53 18.77
N LEU A 64 -6.16 2.95 17.98
CA LEU A 64 -6.05 4.06 17.05
C LEU A 64 -6.29 5.44 17.71
N GLY A 65 -6.66 5.46 18.99
CA GLY A 65 -6.89 6.69 19.77
C GLY A 65 -8.34 7.17 19.73
N PHE A 66 -9.28 6.24 19.55
CA PHE A 66 -10.71 6.54 19.64
C PHE A 66 -11.34 5.87 20.88
N SER A 67 -12.41 6.44 21.38
CA SER A 67 -13.34 5.75 22.24
C SER A 67 -14.37 5.04 21.36
N CYS A 68 -14.53 3.73 21.53
CA CYS A 68 -15.47 2.95 20.75
C CYS A 68 -16.49 2.25 21.69
N LYS A 69 -17.78 2.37 21.35
CA LYS A 69 -18.85 1.66 22.05
C LYS A 69 -19.72 0.92 21.06
N GLY A 70 -19.82 -0.39 21.23
CA GLY A 70 -20.77 -1.22 20.50
C GLY A 70 -22.14 -1.16 21.14
N GLY A 71 -23.18 -1.20 20.31
CA GLY A 71 -24.57 -1.25 20.75
C GLY A 71 -25.45 -2.02 19.78
N ALA A 72 -26.67 -2.32 20.23
CA ALA A 72 -27.69 -2.91 19.39
C ALA A 72 -28.99 -2.10 19.50
N SER A 73 -29.62 -1.86 18.34
CA SER A 73 -30.92 -1.22 18.22
C SER A 73 -31.92 -2.21 17.61
N PRO A 74 -32.68 -2.95 18.44
CA PRO A 74 -33.66 -3.93 17.93
C PRO A 74 -34.70 -3.29 17.03
N ALA A 75 -35.14 -2.08 17.35
CA ALA A 75 -36.09 -1.31 16.55
C ALA A 75 -35.50 -0.71 15.27
N LYS A 76 -34.18 -0.84 15.06
CA LYS A 76 -33.47 -0.29 13.89
C LYS A 76 -33.80 1.19 13.62
N THR A 77 -33.95 1.97 14.69
CA THR A 77 -34.34 3.37 14.62
C THR A 77 -33.15 4.23 14.20
N LEU A 78 -33.32 5.00 13.13
CA LEU A 78 -32.37 6.02 12.71
C LEU A 78 -32.92 7.38 13.07
N SER A 79 -32.16 8.18 13.81
CA SER A 79 -32.49 9.57 14.15
C SER A 79 -31.43 10.54 13.64
N ALA A 80 -31.82 11.77 13.38
CA ALA A 80 -30.88 12.84 13.06
C ALA A 80 -29.95 13.16 14.25
N ASP A 81 -30.40 12.87 15.48
CA ASP A 81 -29.68 13.13 16.73
C ASP A 81 -28.67 12.04 17.09
N MET A 82 -28.59 10.97 16.32
CA MET A 82 -27.54 9.96 16.51
C MET A 82 -26.16 10.52 16.23
N VAL A 83 -25.18 9.96 16.93
CA VAL A 83 -23.76 10.32 16.70
C VAL A 83 -23.27 9.72 15.38
N TYR A 84 -22.81 10.56 14.49
CA TYR A 84 -22.23 10.18 13.19
C TYR A 84 -20.77 10.60 13.09
N PRO A 85 -19.91 9.86 12.36
CA PRO A 85 -20.15 8.57 11.72
C PRO A 85 -20.19 7.41 12.72
N PHE A 86 -20.89 6.35 12.38
CA PHE A 86 -20.82 5.08 13.10
C PHE A 86 -20.66 3.90 12.13
N ILE A 87 -20.08 2.80 12.58
CA ILE A 87 -19.99 1.56 11.81
C ILE A 87 -21.25 0.73 12.09
N ALA A 88 -21.92 0.28 11.05
CA ALA A 88 -23.09 -0.60 11.13
C ALA A 88 -22.74 -1.99 10.61
N HIS A 89 -23.25 -3.02 11.27
CA HIS A 89 -23.23 -4.38 10.79
C HIS A 89 -24.46 -4.63 9.92
N VAL A 90 -24.25 -5.00 8.68
CA VAL A 90 -25.32 -5.28 7.71
C VAL A 90 -25.22 -6.73 7.24
N LYS A 91 -26.37 -7.27 6.82
CA LYS A 91 -26.43 -8.59 6.20
C LYS A 91 -27.01 -8.44 4.81
N ARG A 92 -26.23 -8.83 3.80
CA ARG A 92 -26.61 -8.77 2.39
C ARG A 92 -26.32 -10.11 1.74
N ASP A 93 -27.30 -10.68 1.03
CA ASP A 93 -27.15 -11.97 0.36
C ASP A 93 -26.59 -13.08 1.29
N ASN A 94 -27.02 -13.08 2.54
CA ASN A 94 -26.55 -13.96 3.63
C ASN A 94 -25.09 -13.75 4.06
N LEU A 95 -24.39 -12.73 3.56
CA LEU A 95 -23.04 -12.37 3.95
C LEU A 95 -23.07 -11.26 5.00
N ASP A 96 -22.32 -11.46 6.07
CA ASP A 96 -22.10 -10.45 7.09
C ASP A 96 -21.10 -9.40 6.59
N HIS A 97 -21.42 -8.12 6.74
CA HIS A 97 -20.62 -7.04 6.22
C HIS A 97 -20.66 -5.81 7.13
N TYR A 98 -19.62 -4.99 7.12
CA TYR A 98 -19.58 -3.75 7.85
C TYR A 98 -19.56 -2.57 6.88
N VAL A 99 -20.35 -1.54 7.21
CA VAL A 99 -20.45 -0.30 6.46
C VAL A 99 -20.39 0.91 7.40
N ILE A 100 -20.00 2.07 6.91
CA ILE A 100 -20.02 3.31 7.69
C ILE A 100 -21.27 4.09 7.36
N VAL A 101 -21.99 4.53 8.36
CA VAL A 101 -23.10 5.46 8.21
C VAL A 101 -22.61 6.85 8.57
N TYR A 102 -22.52 7.73 7.58
CA TYR A 102 -22.04 9.10 7.74
C TYR A 102 -23.11 10.09 8.15
N LYS A 103 -24.32 9.84 7.70
CA LYS A 103 -25.43 10.79 7.93
C LYS A 103 -26.77 10.16 7.60
N TYR A 104 -27.78 10.58 8.35
CA TYR A 104 -29.18 10.38 8.04
C TYR A 104 -29.88 11.75 7.82
N LYS A 105 -30.53 11.94 6.69
CA LYS A 105 -31.27 13.17 6.37
C LYS A 105 -32.35 12.91 5.33
N ASN A 106 -33.55 13.45 5.53
CA ASN A 106 -34.67 13.40 4.57
C ASN A 106 -34.96 11.95 4.09
N ASN A 107 -35.07 11.02 5.02
CA ASN A 107 -35.30 9.61 4.78
C ASN A 107 -34.23 8.93 3.87
N LYS A 108 -33.02 9.52 3.83
CA LYS A 108 -31.85 9.01 3.09
C LYS A 108 -30.68 8.77 4.04
N VAL A 109 -30.01 7.66 3.85
CA VAL A 109 -28.82 7.24 4.60
C VAL A 109 -27.60 7.34 3.66
N TYR A 110 -26.58 8.03 4.12
CA TYR A 110 -25.29 8.17 3.41
C TYR A 110 -24.34 7.12 3.97
N ILE A 111 -24.00 6.14 3.14
CA ILE A 111 -23.26 4.95 3.54
C ILE A 111 -21.92 4.92 2.81
N GLY A 112 -20.83 4.76 3.55
CA GLY A 112 -19.54 4.37 3.01
C GLY A 112 -19.41 2.85 3.05
N ASP A 113 -19.54 2.23 1.90
CA ASP A 113 -19.44 0.78 1.75
C ASP A 113 -18.02 0.42 1.27
N PRO A 114 -17.22 -0.34 2.05
CA PRO A 114 -15.88 -0.72 1.65
C PRO A 114 -15.80 -1.52 0.34
N ALA A 115 -16.88 -2.20 -0.04
CA ALA A 115 -16.90 -3.01 -1.26
C ALA A 115 -17.16 -2.16 -2.52
N CYS A 116 -17.99 -1.12 -2.43
CA CYS A 116 -18.44 -0.36 -3.62
C CYS A 116 -18.34 1.17 -3.50
N GLY A 117 -17.89 1.69 -2.36
CA GLY A 117 -17.72 3.13 -2.17
C GLY A 117 -18.93 3.84 -1.54
N LEU A 118 -19.10 5.12 -1.83
CA LEU A 118 -20.16 5.92 -1.24
C LEU A 118 -21.52 5.60 -1.91
N ARG A 119 -22.50 5.27 -1.07
CA ARG A 119 -23.89 4.97 -1.49
C ARG A 119 -24.88 5.85 -0.74
N ILE A 120 -25.96 6.22 -1.40
CA ILE A 120 -27.09 6.92 -0.79
C ILE A 120 -28.32 6.04 -1.00
N VAL A 121 -28.89 5.54 0.10
CA VAL A 121 -30.04 4.62 0.08
C VAL A 121 -31.20 5.20 0.86
N LYS A 122 -32.41 4.71 0.60
CA LYS A 122 -33.59 5.03 1.43
C LYS A 122 -33.45 4.37 2.80
N ALA A 123 -33.95 5.01 3.85
CA ALA A 123 -33.86 4.49 5.23
C ALA A 123 -34.48 3.09 5.36
N ASP A 124 -35.60 2.82 4.69
CA ASP A 124 -36.26 1.52 4.75
C ASP A 124 -35.45 0.41 4.12
N ALA A 125 -34.78 0.69 2.97
CA ALA A 125 -33.85 -0.25 2.35
C ALA A 125 -32.66 -0.56 3.27
N PHE A 126 -32.08 0.48 3.89
CA PHE A 126 -31.00 0.28 4.86
C PHE A 126 -31.44 -0.53 6.08
N ARG A 127 -32.64 -0.27 6.64
CA ARG A 127 -33.18 -1.03 7.76
C ARG A 127 -33.34 -2.52 7.44
N GLY A 128 -33.67 -2.86 6.19
CA GLY A 128 -33.74 -4.23 5.70
C GLY A 128 -32.40 -4.97 5.77
N GLU A 129 -31.31 -4.29 5.38
CA GLU A 129 -29.96 -4.83 5.40
C GLU A 129 -29.31 -4.78 6.82
N TRP A 130 -29.62 -3.76 7.63
CA TRP A 130 -29.01 -3.53 8.94
C TRP A 130 -29.47 -4.55 9.97
N THR A 131 -28.53 -5.19 10.67
CA THR A 131 -28.84 -6.13 11.74
C THR A 131 -29.31 -5.47 13.04
N GLY A 132 -29.11 -4.15 13.15
CA GLY A 132 -29.32 -3.37 14.37
C GLY A 132 -28.05 -3.16 15.18
N VAL A 133 -26.98 -3.90 14.90
CA VAL A 133 -25.68 -3.74 15.58
C VAL A 133 -24.94 -2.54 15.00
N PHE A 134 -24.34 -1.72 15.88
CA PHE A 134 -23.59 -0.55 15.50
C PHE A 134 -22.44 -0.27 16.46
N PHE A 135 -21.43 0.49 15.98
CA PHE A 135 -20.27 0.93 16.76
C PHE A 135 -20.11 2.43 16.61
N ILE A 136 -20.27 3.16 17.70
CA ILE A 136 -20.03 4.62 17.77
C ILE A 136 -18.56 4.81 18.09
N ILE A 137 -17.89 5.63 17.26
CA ILE A 137 -16.45 5.86 17.34
C ILE A 137 -16.19 7.37 17.43
N LEU A 138 -15.63 7.80 18.53
CA LEU A 138 -15.34 9.21 18.82
C LEU A 138 -13.85 9.40 19.14
N PRO A 139 -13.20 10.45 18.65
CA PRO A 139 -11.82 10.71 19.00
C PRO A 139 -11.71 11.07 20.50
N ILE A 140 -10.69 10.55 21.18
CA ILE A 140 -10.35 10.96 22.55
C ILE A 140 -9.56 12.29 22.54
N GLU A 141 -9.45 12.98 23.68
CA GLU A 141 -8.76 14.28 23.78
C GLU A 141 -7.30 14.24 23.30
N LYS A 142 -6.62 13.10 23.43
CA LYS A 142 -5.24 12.87 22.96
C LYS A 142 -5.15 12.40 21.49
N PHE A 143 -6.23 12.51 20.72
CA PHE A 143 -6.23 12.09 19.32
C PHE A 143 -5.33 12.98 18.46
N GLU A 144 -4.18 12.50 18.08
CA GLU A 144 -3.26 13.20 17.18
C GLU A 144 -3.72 13.05 15.72
N LYS A 145 -4.06 14.18 15.11
CA LYS A 145 -4.29 14.25 13.66
C LYS A 145 -2.95 14.10 12.94
N ASN A 146 -2.69 12.92 12.43
CA ASN A 146 -1.50 12.68 11.65
C ASN A 146 -1.84 12.94 10.17
N LYS A 147 -1.48 14.12 9.67
CA LYS A 147 -1.41 14.35 8.22
C LYS A 147 -0.16 13.61 7.74
N ASP A 148 -0.24 12.30 7.58
CA ASP A 148 0.76 11.56 6.83
C ASP A 148 0.71 12.07 5.39
N THR A 149 1.45 13.16 5.16
CA THR A 149 1.76 13.72 3.84
C THR A 149 2.86 12.91 3.15
N ASP A 150 3.30 11.81 3.74
CA ASP A 150 4.24 10.91 3.09
C ASP A 150 3.56 10.27 1.87
N THR A 151 3.68 10.95 0.76
CA THR A 151 3.35 10.44 -0.57
C THR A 151 4.04 9.08 -0.72
N LYS A 152 3.41 8.12 -1.41
CA LYS A 152 4.01 6.79 -1.68
C LYS A 152 5.46 6.92 -2.18
N LEU A 153 5.74 8.01 -2.90
CA LEU A 153 7.07 8.36 -3.42
C LEU A 153 8.08 8.71 -2.31
N THR A 154 7.70 9.51 -1.33
CA THR A 154 8.58 9.88 -0.20
C THR A 154 8.92 8.68 0.68
N ARG A 155 7.96 7.78 0.87
CA ARG A 155 8.20 6.52 1.59
C ARG A 155 9.15 5.60 0.81
N PHE A 156 8.97 5.51 -0.51
CA PHE A 156 9.86 4.76 -1.40
C PHE A 156 11.29 5.35 -1.40
N ILE A 157 11.41 6.67 -1.51
CA ILE A 157 12.72 7.37 -1.45
C ILE A 157 13.40 7.16 -0.09
N LYS A 158 12.66 7.18 1.03
CA LYS A 158 13.20 6.90 2.37
C LYS A 158 13.77 5.47 2.49
N ILE A 159 13.09 4.49 1.90
CA ILE A 159 13.58 3.10 1.84
C ILE A 159 14.84 3.04 0.97
N LEU A 160 14.82 3.66 -0.21
CA LEU A 160 15.97 3.72 -1.13
C LEU A 160 17.19 4.40 -0.48
N ALA A 161 16.96 5.49 0.25
CA ALA A 161 18.03 6.21 0.96
C ALA A 161 18.73 5.36 2.04
N ARG A 162 18.05 4.37 2.59
CA ARG A 162 18.64 3.44 3.55
C ARG A 162 19.70 2.54 2.91
N TYR A 163 19.53 2.22 1.63
CA TYR A 163 20.43 1.36 0.84
C TYR A 163 21.34 2.11 -0.12
N LYS A 164 21.51 3.45 0.09
CA LYS A 164 22.26 4.33 -0.82
C LYS A 164 23.68 3.82 -1.15
N LYS A 165 24.40 3.21 -0.19
CA LYS A 165 25.75 2.66 -0.43
C LYS A 165 25.71 1.55 -1.49
N ILE A 166 24.84 0.57 -1.31
CA ILE A 166 24.72 -0.58 -2.22
C ILE A 166 24.24 -0.11 -3.59
N LEU A 167 23.31 0.86 -3.64
CA LEU A 167 22.86 1.46 -4.91
C LEU A 167 24.00 2.12 -5.67
N VAL A 168 24.87 2.88 -4.98
CA VAL A 168 26.03 3.50 -5.59
C VAL A 168 27.03 2.44 -6.09
N GLU A 169 27.29 1.40 -5.30
CA GLU A 169 28.18 0.31 -5.70
C GLU A 169 27.67 -0.43 -6.95
N VAL A 170 26.38 -0.75 -7.01
CA VAL A 170 25.74 -1.38 -8.17
C VAL A 170 25.79 -0.46 -9.39
N LEU A 171 25.57 0.84 -9.20
CA LEU A 171 25.63 1.83 -10.28
C LEU A 171 27.05 1.96 -10.83
N VAL A 172 28.06 2.06 -9.96
CA VAL A 172 29.48 2.10 -10.37
C VAL A 172 29.87 0.83 -11.10
N ALA A 173 29.53 -0.35 -10.58
CA ALA A 173 29.77 -1.63 -11.24
C ALA A 173 29.12 -1.70 -12.64
N SER A 174 27.90 -1.18 -12.78
CA SER A 174 27.18 -1.16 -14.05
C SER A 174 27.85 -0.22 -15.08
N ILE A 175 28.33 0.94 -14.64
CA ILE A 175 29.09 1.88 -15.51
C ILE A 175 30.39 1.23 -15.97
N LEU A 176 31.14 0.60 -15.05
CA LEU A 176 32.38 -0.10 -15.39
C LEU A 176 32.14 -1.22 -16.40
N LEU A 177 31.10 -2.02 -16.20
CA LEU A 177 30.71 -3.08 -17.15
C LEU A 177 30.36 -2.50 -18.53
N SER A 178 29.66 -1.37 -18.59
CA SER A 178 29.34 -0.70 -19.86
C SER A 178 30.60 -0.21 -20.58
N LEU A 179 31.54 0.40 -19.85
CA LEU A 179 32.82 0.87 -20.40
C LEU A 179 33.64 -0.30 -20.93
N LEU A 180 33.71 -1.42 -20.20
CA LEU A 180 34.41 -2.62 -20.65
C LEU A 180 33.73 -3.25 -21.87
N GLY A 181 32.38 -3.19 -21.98
CA GLY A 181 31.64 -3.60 -23.16
C GLY A 181 32.00 -2.78 -24.40
N ILE A 182 32.14 -1.47 -24.25
CA ILE A 182 32.60 -0.58 -25.33
C ILE A 182 34.05 -0.94 -25.73
N ALA A 183 34.93 -1.13 -24.74
CA ALA A 183 36.32 -1.52 -25.01
C ALA A 183 36.40 -2.86 -25.78
N THR A 184 35.53 -3.82 -25.46
CA THR A 184 35.39 -5.09 -26.19
C THR A 184 35.00 -4.87 -27.64
N ALA A 185 34.06 -3.97 -27.93
CA ALA A 185 33.65 -3.66 -29.31
C ALA A 185 34.79 -3.06 -30.11
N PHE A 186 35.57 -2.14 -29.51
CA PHE A 186 36.77 -1.55 -30.13
C PHE A 186 37.84 -2.62 -30.35
N TYR A 187 38.03 -3.55 -29.44
CA TYR A 187 38.95 -4.66 -29.60
C TYR A 187 38.61 -5.50 -30.85
N PHE A 188 37.37 -5.88 -31.05
CA PHE A 188 36.95 -6.63 -32.22
C PHE A 188 37.18 -5.87 -33.53
N ARG A 189 36.87 -4.59 -33.54
CA ARG A 189 37.15 -3.71 -34.70
C ARG A 189 38.63 -3.70 -35.04
N PHE A 190 39.49 -3.45 -34.04
CA PHE A 190 40.94 -3.41 -34.21
C PHE A 190 41.49 -4.77 -34.68
N LEU A 191 40.96 -5.87 -34.17
CA LEU A 191 41.37 -7.23 -34.56
C LEU A 191 41.04 -7.48 -36.03
N ILE A 192 39.92 -7.06 -36.54
CA ILE A 192 39.51 -7.21 -37.92
C ILE A 192 40.39 -6.32 -38.82
N ASP A 193 40.55 -5.06 -38.46
CA ASP A 193 41.22 -4.06 -39.31
C ASP A 193 42.74 -4.23 -39.37
N GLU A 194 43.40 -4.62 -38.27
CA GLU A 194 44.87 -4.67 -38.20
C GLU A 194 45.41 -6.11 -38.34
N VAL A 195 44.83 -7.08 -37.61
CA VAL A 195 45.40 -8.42 -37.53
C VAL A 195 45.06 -9.28 -38.76
N LEU A 196 43.86 -9.17 -39.30
CA LEU A 196 43.49 -9.89 -40.52
C LEU A 196 44.23 -9.41 -41.77
N TYR A 197 44.55 -8.10 -41.84
CA TYR A 197 45.25 -7.51 -42.97
C TYR A 197 46.78 -7.67 -42.90
N THR A 198 47.39 -7.58 -41.69
CA THR A 198 48.86 -7.61 -41.55
C THR A 198 49.43 -9.03 -41.30
N GLY A 199 48.62 -9.98 -40.84
CA GLY A 199 49.04 -11.36 -40.62
C GLY A 199 50.07 -11.59 -39.50
N VAL A 200 50.29 -10.60 -38.63
CA VAL A 200 51.34 -10.60 -37.58
C VAL A 200 50.88 -11.44 -36.40
N LYS A 201 51.37 -12.67 -36.24
CA LYS A 201 50.98 -13.61 -35.17
C LYS A 201 51.25 -13.13 -33.76
N ILE A 202 52.34 -12.35 -33.52
CA ILE A 202 52.70 -11.85 -32.19
C ILE A 202 51.67 -10.86 -31.70
N THR A 203 51.20 -9.95 -32.56
CA THR A 203 50.17 -8.96 -32.25
C THR A 203 48.84 -9.65 -31.85
N LEU A 204 48.44 -10.68 -32.59
CA LEU A 204 47.26 -11.51 -32.27
C LEU A 204 47.34 -12.09 -30.87
N THR A 205 48.49 -12.73 -30.52
CA THR A 205 48.67 -13.38 -29.21
C THR A 205 48.59 -12.37 -28.08
N LEU A 206 49.25 -11.21 -28.21
CA LEU A 206 49.26 -10.16 -27.18
C LEU A 206 47.82 -9.62 -26.92
N PHE A 207 47.11 -9.33 -28.02
CA PHE A 207 45.73 -8.81 -27.91
C PHE A 207 44.75 -9.88 -27.37
N SER A 208 44.94 -11.18 -27.72
CA SER A 208 44.11 -12.26 -27.18
C SER A 208 44.28 -12.45 -25.68
N ILE A 209 45.52 -12.33 -25.17
CA ILE A 209 45.77 -12.37 -23.72
C ILE A 209 45.14 -11.17 -23.04
N GLY A 210 45.28 -9.95 -23.57
CA GLY A 210 44.63 -8.73 -23.03
C GLY A 210 43.09 -8.88 -22.98
N TYR A 211 42.51 -9.43 -24.03
CA TYR A 211 41.07 -9.66 -24.08
C TYR A 211 40.59 -10.71 -23.07
N ALA A 212 41.36 -11.81 -22.90
CA ALA A 212 41.06 -12.83 -21.90
C ALA A 212 41.04 -12.22 -20.48
N LEU A 213 41.96 -11.32 -20.15
CA LEU A 213 41.98 -10.60 -18.86
C LEU A 213 40.74 -9.71 -18.69
N VAL A 214 40.30 -9.02 -19.73
CA VAL A 214 39.08 -8.19 -19.72
C VAL A 214 37.85 -9.06 -19.44
N ILE A 215 37.72 -10.24 -20.08
CA ILE A 215 36.60 -11.17 -19.84
C ILE A 215 36.60 -11.65 -18.40
N VAL A 216 37.72 -12.07 -17.85
CA VAL A 216 37.83 -12.51 -16.46
C VAL A 216 37.40 -11.40 -15.52
N PHE A 217 37.85 -10.16 -15.75
CA PHE A 217 37.49 -9.03 -14.92
C PHE A 217 36.00 -8.69 -15.05
N GLN A 218 35.40 -8.76 -16.25
CA GLN A 218 33.96 -8.63 -16.44
C GLN A 218 33.18 -9.69 -15.66
N ALA A 219 33.60 -10.96 -15.71
CA ALA A 219 32.97 -12.04 -15.00
C ALA A 219 32.98 -11.81 -13.48
N LEU A 220 34.11 -11.36 -12.92
CA LEU A 220 34.22 -10.98 -11.50
C LEU A 220 33.28 -9.83 -11.12
N LEU A 221 33.21 -8.77 -11.94
CA LEU A 221 32.31 -7.65 -11.69
C LEU A 221 30.84 -8.09 -11.75
N ILE A 222 30.45 -8.94 -12.70
CA ILE A 222 29.09 -9.49 -12.80
C ILE A 222 28.76 -10.32 -11.56
N PHE A 223 29.70 -11.15 -11.12
CA PHE A 223 29.54 -11.96 -9.92
C PHE A 223 29.33 -11.08 -8.66
N CYS A 224 30.20 -10.09 -8.46
CA CYS A 224 30.09 -9.15 -7.34
C CYS A 224 28.74 -8.40 -7.36
N ARG A 225 28.35 -7.90 -8.53
CA ARG A 225 27.04 -7.22 -8.68
C ARG A 225 25.87 -8.12 -8.35
N ASN A 226 25.87 -9.36 -8.80
CA ASN A 226 24.80 -10.32 -8.51
C ASN A 226 24.73 -10.68 -7.01
N GLN A 227 25.87 -10.81 -6.35
CA GLN A 227 25.92 -11.03 -4.89
C GLN A 227 25.36 -9.83 -4.12
N LEU A 228 25.68 -8.61 -4.53
CA LEU A 228 25.12 -7.40 -3.92
C LEU A 228 23.60 -7.32 -4.09
N MET A 229 23.07 -7.72 -5.25
CA MET A 229 21.62 -7.77 -5.49
C MET A 229 20.92 -8.83 -4.63
N LEU A 230 21.52 -10.00 -4.44
CA LEU A 230 20.98 -11.06 -3.58
C LEU A 230 20.96 -10.64 -2.11
N TYR A 231 21.88 -9.79 -1.68
CA TYR A 231 21.90 -9.27 -0.31
C TYR A 231 20.79 -8.23 -0.03
N MET A 232 20.17 -7.68 -1.07
CA MET A 232 19.06 -6.71 -0.95
C MET A 232 17.66 -7.34 -1.00
N GLY A 233 17.52 -8.58 -1.46
CA GLY A 233 16.24 -9.31 -1.57
C GLY A 233 16.01 -10.23 -0.40
#